data_e03ec33511f6b07db11f75eb4805715a
#
_entry.id   e03ec33511f6b07db11f75eb4805715a
#
_cell.length_a   1.000
_cell.length_b   1.000
_cell.length_c   1.000
_cell.angle_alpha   90.00
_cell.angle_beta   90.00
_cell.angle_gamma   90.00
#
_symmetry.space_group_name_H-M   'P 1'
#
loop_
_entity.id
_entity.type
_entity.pdbx_description
1 polymer ?
#
loop_
_entity_poly.entity_id
_entity_poly.type
_entity_poly.pdbx_seq_one_letter_code
_entity_poly.pdbx_strand_id
1 'polypeptide(L)'
;MNRDDKLRILGDAAKYDASCASSGSSRKGKGFGNAAIAGICHSWAADGRCVSLLKVLYTNKCMYKCAYCKNSADNDVERAEFEPYELADITLEFYRRNYIEGLFLSSGVVKSPDYTMERMIEVLKILREKRFNGYIHIKAIPGASQILLDKAGFLADRMSVNIELPSQRSLMLLAPDKSKNSIIAPMGHITERISEHEGTRRGAGSYSPAGQSTQIIIGATPDSDKQILSLSQGLYNKYSLKRV
;
A
#
# COMPACT_ATOMS: atom_id res chain seq x y z
N MET A 1 22.01 4.70 -9.93
CA MET A 1 20.88 3.93 -10.51
C MET A 1 19.94 4.94 -11.16
N ASN A 2 19.57 4.72 -12.40
CA ASN A 2 18.67 5.61 -13.13
C ASN A 2 17.20 5.36 -12.72
N ARG A 3 16.29 6.23 -13.21
CA ARG A 3 14.85 6.23 -12.87
C ARG A 3 14.14 4.96 -13.35
N ASP A 4 14.50 4.47 -14.53
CA ASP A 4 13.86 3.29 -15.13
C ASP A 4 14.27 2.00 -14.42
N ASP A 5 15.54 1.90 -13.98
CA ASP A 5 16.01 0.78 -13.17
C ASP A 5 15.28 0.74 -11.82
N LYS A 6 15.13 1.90 -11.14
CA LYS A 6 14.36 1.99 -9.90
C LYS A 6 12.92 1.54 -10.10
N LEU A 7 12.27 2.01 -11.17
CA LEU A 7 10.89 1.64 -11.48
C LEU A 7 10.74 0.14 -11.74
N ARG A 8 11.67 -0.47 -12.47
CA ARG A 8 11.71 -1.91 -12.71
C ARG A 8 11.81 -2.69 -11.41
N ILE A 9 12.76 -2.33 -10.54
CA ILE A 9 13.00 -3.03 -9.26
C ILE A 9 11.82 -2.85 -8.31
N LEU A 10 11.37 -1.63 -8.11
CA LEU A 10 10.36 -1.29 -7.10
C LEU A 10 8.94 -1.63 -7.55
N GLY A 11 8.67 -1.60 -8.85
CA GLY A 11 7.43 -2.12 -9.42
C GLY A 11 7.36 -3.65 -9.35
N ASP A 12 8.46 -4.36 -9.68
CA ASP A 12 8.53 -5.82 -9.54
C ASP A 12 8.41 -6.25 -8.06
N ALA A 13 9.05 -5.54 -7.16
CA ALA A 13 8.94 -5.80 -5.72
C ALA A 13 7.52 -5.60 -5.19
N ALA A 14 6.73 -4.70 -5.75
CA ALA A 14 5.37 -4.42 -5.35
C ALA A 14 4.35 -5.52 -5.75
N LYS A 15 4.66 -6.40 -6.71
CA LYS A 15 3.73 -7.45 -7.16
C LYS A 15 3.34 -8.44 -6.06
N TYR A 16 4.20 -8.64 -5.08
CA TYR A 16 3.95 -9.53 -3.94
C TYR A 16 2.99 -8.92 -2.90
N ASP A 17 2.60 -7.67 -3.08
CA ASP A 17 1.58 -7.02 -2.27
C ASP A 17 0.21 -7.29 -2.92
N ALA A 18 -0.55 -8.21 -2.36
CA ALA A 18 -1.76 -8.79 -2.99
C ALA A 18 -3.01 -7.90 -2.88
N SER A 19 -2.88 -6.59 -2.75
CA SER A 19 -4.03 -5.69 -2.60
C SER A 19 -4.93 -5.58 -3.84
N CYS A 20 -4.50 -6.13 -4.99
CA CYS A 20 -5.26 -6.14 -6.24
C CYS A 20 -5.05 -7.46 -6.98
N ALA A 21 -6.07 -7.91 -7.70
CA ALA A 21 -5.93 -9.02 -8.62
C ALA A 21 -5.04 -8.58 -9.80
N SER A 22 -3.74 -8.88 -9.72
CA SER A 22 -2.88 -8.82 -10.89
C SER A 22 -3.04 -10.16 -11.65
N SER A 23 -3.14 -10.11 -12.97
CA SER A 23 -3.27 -11.34 -13.78
C SER A 23 -2.04 -12.25 -13.71
N GLY A 24 -0.91 -11.75 -13.19
CA GLY A 24 0.37 -12.47 -13.16
C GLY A 24 0.91 -12.85 -14.54
N SER A 25 0.28 -12.38 -15.61
CA SER A 25 0.64 -12.72 -16.98
C SER A 25 1.77 -11.84 -17.50
N SER A 26 2.72 -12.48 -18.18
CA SER A 26 3.73 -11.79 -18.98
C SER A 26 3.75 -12.35 -20.39
N ARG A 27 3.94 -11.49 -21.38
CA ARG A 27 4.10 -11.89 -22.76
C ARG A 27 5.28 -11.14 -23.37
N LYS A 28 6.27 -11.88 -23.85
CA LYS A 28 7.33 -11.36 -24.69
C LYS A 28 7.12 -11.94 -26.10
N GLY A 29 7.06 -11.11 -27.15
CA GLY A 29 6.87 -11.56 -28.51
C GLY A 29 7.32 -10.50 -29.53
N LYS A 30 7.38 -10.90 -30.82
CA LYS A 30 7.75 -10.03 -31.95
C LYS A 30 6.61 -9.14 -32.46
N GLY A 31 5.49 -9.01 -31.72
CA GLY A 31 4.32 -8.20 -32.07
C GLY A 31 4.29 -6.84 -31.41
N PHE A 32 3.20 -6.09 -31.62
CA PHE A 32 2.96 -4.82 -30.96
C PHE A 32 2.56 -5.03 -29.50
N GLY A 33 3.20 -4.27 -28.58
CA GLY A 33 2.92 -4.27 -27.13
C GLY A 33 3.63 -5.37 -26.36
N ASN A 34 3.90 -5.07 -25.10
CA ASN A 34 4.46 -6.01 -24.11
C ASN A 34 3.53 -6.09 -22.91
N ALA A 35 3.30 -7.29 -22.38
CA ALA A 35 2.70 -7.47 -21.08
C ALA A 35 3.79 -7.72 -20.06
N ALA A 36 3.89 -6.88 -19.03
CA ALA A 36 4.79 -7.05 -17.89
C ALA A 36 4.00 -7.51 -16.67
N ILE A 37 4.63 -8.34 -15.83
CA ILE A 37 4.01 -8.90 -14.61
C ILE A 37 3.83 -7.81 -13.53
N ALA A 38 4.60 -6.74 -13.60
CA ALA A 38 4.69 -5.71 -12.56
C ALA A 38 4.33 -4.31 -13.07
N GLY A 39 3.89 -3.46 -12.16
CA GLY A 39 3.80 -2.02 -12.35
C GLY A 39 2.39 -1.44 -12.41
N ILE A 40 1.42 -2.09 -13.02
CA ILE A 40 0.03 -1.62 -13.06
C ILE A 40 -0.87 -2.63 -12.37
N CYS A 41 -1.65 -2.16 -11.39
CA CYS A 41 -2.69 -2.94 -10.78
C CYS A 41 -4.08 -2.37 -11.09
N HIS A 42 -5.09 -3.19 -10.93
CA HIS A 42 -6.48 -2.81 -11.16
C HIS A 42 -7.25 -2.82 -9.84
N SER A 43 -7.96 -1.74 -9.57
CA SER A 43 -8.91 -1.62 -8.47
C SER A 43 -10.30 -1.38 -9.03
N TRP A 44 -11.32 -1.95 -8.42
CA TRP A 44 -12.70 -1.77 -8.86
C TRP A 44 -13.37 -0.68 -8.02
N ALA A 45 -13.95 0.30 -8.69
CA ALA A 45 -14.79 1.30 -8.06
C ALA A 45 -16.17 0.72 -7.74
N ALA A 46 -16.92 1.39 -6.86
CA ALA A 46 -18.26 0.92 -6.47
C ALA A 46 -19.27 0.87 -7.65
N ASP A 47 -19.02 1.63 -8.70
CA ASP A 47 -19.80 1.65 -9.95
C ASP A 47 -19.36 0.59 -10.97
N GLY A 48 -18.48 -0.33 -10.58
CA GLY A 48 -17.99 -1.42 -11.43
C GLY A 48 -16.88 -1.04 -12.41
N ARG A 49 -16.43 0.23 -12.44
CA ARG A 49 -15.29 0.61 -13.29
C ARG A 49 -13.98 0.07 -12.75
N CYS A 50 -13.13 -0.37 -13.67
CA CYS A 50 -11.75 -0.75 -13.38
C CYS A 50 -10.89 0.52 -13.36
N VAL A 51 -10.17 0.74 -12.25
CA VAL A 51 -9.21 1.83 -12.08
C VAL A 51 -7.80 1.26 -12.16
N SER A 52 -7.02 1.72 -13.12
CA SER A 52 -5.62 1.31 -13.30
C SER A 52 -4.70 2.14 -12.41
N LEU A 53 -3.89 1.49 -11.58
CA LEU A 53 -2.99 2.15 -10.63
C LEU A 53 -1.54 1.80 -10.91
N LEU A 54 -0.65 2.80 -10.86
CA LEU A 54 0.77 2.53 -10.73
C LEU A 54 1.00 1.93 -9.34
N LYS A 55 1.36 0.66 -9.29
CA LYS A 55 1.67 -0.04 -8.05
C LYS A 55 3.17 -0.14 -7.87
N VAL A 56 3.68 0.51 -6.84
CA VAL A 56 5.11 0.66 -6.65
C VAL A 56 5.47 0.78 -5.17
N LEU A 57 6.67 0.32 -4.81
CA LEU A 57 7.29 0.64 -3.52
C LEU A 57 8.02 1.98 -3.62
N TYR A 58 7.93 2.80 -2.56
CA TYR A 58 8.83 3.92 -2.38
C TYR A 58 10.28 3.45 -2.27
N THR A 59 10.50 2.40 -1.47
CA THR A 59 11.78 1.69 -1.37
C THR A 59 11.55 0.21 -1.02
N ASN A 60 12.43 -0.68 -1.49
CA ASN A 60 12.49 -2.05 -1.04
C ASN A 60 13.65 -2.31 -0.05
N LYS A 61 14.39 -1.28 0.34
CA LYS A 61 15.27 -1.32 1.51
C LYS A 61 14.37 -1.45 2.73
N CYS A 62 14.50 -2.54 3.48
CA CYS A 62 13.68 -2.79 4.65
C CYS A 62 14.57 -3.24 5.80
N MET A 63 14.32 -2.71 7.00
CA MET A 63 15.00 -3.13 8.22
C MET A 63 14.33 -4.33 8.90
N TYR A 64 13.10 -4.70 8.48
CA TYR A 64 12.33 -5.78 9.07
C TYR A 64 12.65 -7.13 8.45
N LYS A 65 12.56 -8.19 9.28
CA LYS A 65 12.91 -9.58 8.94
C LYS A 65 11.67 -10.46 8.78
N CYS A 66 10.67 -9.97 8.09
CA CYS A 66 9.44 -10.75 7.83
C CYS A 66 9.76 -11.94 6.92
N ALA A 67 9.58 -13.17 7.41
CA ALA A 67 9.94 -14.39 6.70
C ALA A 67 9.20 -14.62 5.39
N TYR A 68 7.98 -14.08 5.27
CA TYR A 68 7.17 -14.16 4.05
C TYR A 68 7.49 -13.08 3.01
N CYS A 69 8.33 -12.09 3.36
CA CYS A 69 8.55 -10.94 2.50
C CYS A 69 9.80 -11.09 1.65
N LYS A 70 9.67 -10.98 0.31
CA LYS A 70 10.83 -10.97 -0.59
C LYS A 70 11.82 -9.85 -0.27
N ASN A 71 11.33 -8.72 0.26
CA ASN A 71 12.14 -7.56 0.62
C ASN A 71 12.61 -7.58 2.10
N SER A 72 12.56 -8.74 2.77
CA SER A 72 13.11 -8.92 4.11
C SER A 72 14.57 -8.44 4.19
N ALA A 73 14.97 -7.91 5.36
CA ALA A 73 16.36 -7.48 5.58
C ALA A 73 17.38 -8.59 5.33
N ASP A 74 16.98 -9.84 5.57
CA ASP A 74 17.85 -11.02 5.45
C ASP A 74 17.96 -11.54 3.99
N ASN A 75 17.17 -11.01 3.06
CA ASN A 75 17.20 -11.47 1.67
C ASN A 75 18.18 -10.66 0.83
N ASP A 76 19.01 -11.36 0.06
CA ASP A 76 19.91 -10.77 -0.93
C ASP A 76 19.12 -10.47 -2.22
N VAL A 77 18.58 -9.25 -2.29
CA VAL A 77 17.84 -8.74 -3.46
C VAL A 77 18.35 -7.36 -3.84
N GLU A 78 18.26 -7.04 -5.11
CA GLU A 78 18.61 -5.69 -5.59
C GLU A 78 17.75 -4.64 -4.89
N ARG A 79 18.40 -3.64 -4.27
CA ARG A 79 17.75 -2.60 -3.45
C ARG A 79 17.73 -1.28 -4.18
N ALA A 80 16.57 -0.63 -4.16
CA ALA A 80 16.37 0.70 -4.73
C ALA A 80 15.55 1.58 -3.79
N GLU A 81 15.62 2.88 -4.04
CA GLU A 81 14.84 3.90 -3.34
C GLU A 81 14.63 5.08 -4.26
N PHE A 82 13.40 5.57 -4.35
CA PHE A 82 13.10 6.81 -5.04
C PHE A 82 13.40 8.02 -4.14
N GLU A 83 13.75 9.13 -4.77
CA GLU A 83 13.47 10.41 -4.15
C GLU A 83 11.98 10.76 -4.35
N PRO A 84 11.32 11.47 -3.41
CA PRO A 84 9.90 11.74 -3.51
C PRO A 84 9.48 12.43 -4.80
N TYR A 85 10.27 13.40 -5.28
CA TYR A 85 9.99 14.08 -6.54
C TYR A 85 10.11 13.17 -7.76
N GLU A 86 11.07 12.21 -7.76
CA GLU A 86 11.22 11.25 -8.86
C GLU A 86 9.95 10.39 -9.03
N LEU A 87 9.43 9.86 -7.92
CA LEU A 87 8.22 9.03 -7.96
C LEU A 87 6.98 9.84 -8.30
N ALA A 88 6.87 11.07 -7.79
CA ALA A 88 5.78 11.97 -8.14
C ALA A 88 5.80 12.31 -9.63
N ASP A 89 6.96 12.60 -10.20
CA ASP A 89 7.09 12.91 -11.63
C ASP A 89 6.76 11.70 -12.52
N ILE A 90 7.22 10.49 -12.19
CA ILE A 90 6.86 9.25 -12.89
C ILE A 90 5.34 9.06 -12.87
N THR A 91 4.71 9.24 -11.71
CA THR A 91 3.26 9.10 -11.55
C THR A 91 2.51 10.10 -12.45
N LEU A 92 2.95 11.36 -12.48
CA LEU A 92 2.34 12.39 -13.32
C LEU A 92 2.55 12.14 -14.81
N GLU A 93 3.72 11.68 -15.22
CA GLU A 93 3.99 11.33 -16.61
C GLU A 93 3.10 10.18 -17.09
N PHE A 94 2.93 9.12 -16.29
CA PHE A 94 2.07 8.00 -16.63
C PHE A 94 0.59 8.38 -16.66
N TYR A 95 0.17 9.23 -15.72
CA TYR A 95 -1.20 9.76 -15.69
C TYR A 95 -1.51 10.63 -16.93
N ARG A 96 -0.61 11.54 -17.30
CA ARG A 96 -0.78 12.40 -18.49
C ARG A 96 -0.83 11.61 -19.79
N ARG A 97 -0.16 10.45 -19.83
CA ARG A 97 -0.20 9.52 -20.99
C ARG A 97 -1.38 8.55 -20.94
N ASN A 98 -2.29 8.68 -19.98
CA ASN A 98 -3.43 7.78 -19.77
C ASN A 98 -3.03 6.30 -19.54
N TYR A 99 -1.84 6.04 -19.01
CA TYR A 99 -1.42 4.67 -18.65
C TYR A 99 -2.01 4.23 -17.32
N ILE A 100 -2.28 5.19 -16.42
CA ILE A 100 -2.82 4.98 -15.09
C ILE A 100 -3.85 6.05 -14.74
N GLU A 101 -4.74 5.73 -13.82
CA GLU A 101 -5.71 6.64 -13.21
C GLU A 101 -5.34 7.00 -11.77
N GLY A 102 -4.30 6.39 -11.21
CA GLY A 102 -3.87 6.66 -9.85
C GLY A 102 -2.59 5.95 -9.44
N LEU A 103 -2.27 6.10 -8.15
CA LEU A 103 -1.09 5.56 -7.50
C LEU A 103 -1.50 4.62 -6.36
N PHE A 104 -0.89 3.44 -6.30
CA PHE A 104 -0.84 2.59 -5.11
C PHE A 104 0.58 2.60 -4.56
N LEU A 105 0.77 3.25 -3.42
CA LEU A 105 2.07 3.45 -2.80
C LEU A 105 2.22 2.60 -1.54
N SER A 106 3.24 1.76 -1.52
CA SER A 106 3.71 1.02 -0.34
C SER A 106 5.22 1.23 -0.15
N SER A 107 5.80 0.63 0.87
CA SER A 107 7.25 0.76 1.13
C SER A 107 7.76 -0.37 2.01
N GLY A 108 9.04 -0.71 1.87
CA GLY A 108 9.83 -1.28 2.96
C GLY A 108 10.04 -0.22 4.04
N VAL A 109 10.42 -0.64 5.25
CA VAL A 109 10.65 0.26 6.39
C VAL A 109 12.13 0.60 6.48
N VAL A 110 12.47 1.89 6.32
CA VAL A 110 13.85 2.40 6.38
C VAL A 110 14.00 3.29 7.62
N LYS A 111 15.05 3.11 8.38
CA LYS A 111 15.40 3.85 9.61
C LYS A 111 14.33 3.74 10.71
N SER A 112 13.10 4.16 10.44
CA SER A 112 11.98 4.07 11.37
C SER A 112 10.64 4.08 10.61
N PRO A 113 9.53 3.64 11.23
CA PRO A 113 8.19 3.79 10.67
C PRO A 113 7.85 5.23 10.30
N ASP A 114 8.12 6.17 11.21
CA ASP A 114 7.82 7.60 11.00
C ASP A 114 8.64 8.19 9.85
N TYR A 115 9.95 7.95 9.82
CA TYR A 115 10.79 8.42 8.70
C TYR A 115 10.27 7.91 7.35
N THR A 116 9.94 6.63 7.27
CA THR A 116 9.42 6.05 6.03
C THR A 116 8.08 6.66 5.63
N MET A 117 7.18 6.84 6.61
CA MET A 117 5.87 7.44 6.38
C MET A 117 5.98 8.91 5.94
N GLU A 118 6.90 9.68 6.52
CA GLU A 118 7.18 11.06 6.13
C GLU A 118 7.61 11.15 4.65
N ARG A 119 8.51 10.27 4.21
CA ARG A 119 8.96 10.24 2.82
C ARG A 119 7.83 9.87 1.85
N MET A 120 6.98 8.93 2.22
CA MET A 120 5.80 8.58 1.44
C MET A 120 4.80 9.74 1.36
N ILE A 121 4.54 10.43 2.47
CA ILE A 121 3.68 11.61 2.53
C ILE A 121 4.21 12.73 1.64
N GLU A 122 5.53 12.90 1.56
CA GLU A 122 6.14 13.90 0.70
C GLU A 122 5.82 13.66 -0.79
N VAL A 123 5.80 12.39 -1.24
CA VAL A 123 5.32 12.04 -2.59
C VAL A 123 3.88 12.51 -2.79
N LEU A 124 3.00 12.24 -1.83
CA LEU A 124 1.58 12.62 -1.92
C LEU A 124 1.40 14.13 -1.94
N LYS A 125 2.16 14.87 -1.13
CA LYS A 125 2.15 16.35 -1.12
C LYS A 125 2.54 16.92 -2.47
N ILE A 126 3.68 16.48 -3.03
CA ILE A 126 4.13 16.92 -4.36
C ILE A 126 3.06 16.65 -5.42
N LEU A 127 2.42 15.47 -5.38
CA LEU A 127 1.34 15.16 -6.31
C LEU A 127 0.16 16.12 -6.18
N ARG A 128 -0.33 16.39 -4.95
CA ARG A 128 -1.48 17.29 -4.73
C ARG A 128 -1.14 18.75 -5.02
N GLU A 129 0.07 19.22 -4.72
CA GLU A 129 0.57 20.55 -5.10
C GLU A 129 0.62 20.72 -6.62
N LYS A 130 0.99 19.67 -7.35
CA LYS A 130 0.96 19.64 -8.82
C LYS A 130 -0.45 19.39 -9.38
N ARG A 131 -1.51 19.50 -8.55
CA ARG A 131 -2.94 19.34 -8.90
C ARG A 131 -3.28 17.96 -9.47
N PHE A 132 -2.59 16.93 -9.00
CA PHE A 132 -2.94 15.55 -9.33
C PHE A 132 -4.26 15.17 -8.68
N ASN A 133 -5.31 14.96 -9.47
CA ASN A 133 -6.64 14.56 -9.03
C ASN A 133 -6.90 13.06 -9.17
N GLY A 134 -5.88 12.29 -9.59
CA GLY A 134 -5.97 10.83 -9.66
C GLY A 134 -6.13 10.18 -8.29
N TYR A 135 -6.59 8.93 -8.31
CA TYR A 135 -6.78 8.13 -7.10
C TYR A 135 -5.45 7.82 -6.42
N ILE A 136 -5.38 7.98 -5.11
CA ILE A 136 -4.22 7.61 -4.30
C ILE A 136 -4.62 6.61 -3.23
N HIS A 137 -4.00 5.43 -3.27
CA HIS A 137 -4.04 4.45 -2.18
C HIS A 137 -2.65 4.38 -1.54
N ILE A 138 -2.58 4.68 -0.26
CA ILE A 138 -1.33 4.55 0.52
C ILE A 138 -1.44 3.42 1.53
N LYS A 139 -0.39 2.58 1.58
CA LYS A 139 -0.25 1.59 2.64
C LYS A 139 0.48 2.23 3.81
N ALA A 140 -0.21 2.47 4.91
CA ALA A 140 0.36 3.04 6.11
C ALA A 140 1.39 2.08 6.73
N ILE A 141 2.48 2.63 7.21
CA ILE A 141 3.56 1.87 7.84
C ILE A 141 3.14 1.49 9.26
N PRO A 142 3.15 0.21 9.64
CA PRO A 142 2.87 -0.22 11.00
C PRO A 142 3.78 0.48 12.02
N GLY A 143 3.18 1.09 13.04
CA GLY A 143 3.91 1.84 14.07
C GLY A 143 4.18 3.30 13.74
N ALA A 144 3.72 3.82 12.59
CA ALA A 144 3.77 5.25 12.30
C ALA A 144 2.88 6.05 13.25
N SER A 145 3.32 7.26 13.60
CA SER A 145 2.61 8.16 14.52
C SER A 145 1.27 8.63 13.95
N GLN A 146 0.30 8.89 14.83
CA GLN A 146 -1.04 9.37 14.47
C GLN A 146 -1.00 10.65 13.65
N ILE A 147 -0.08 11.56 13.96
CA ILE A 147 0.11 12.82 13.23
C ILE A 147 0.43 12.56 11.75
N LEU A 148 1.25 11.55 11.47
CA LEU A 148 1.60 11.17 10.10
C LEU A 148 0.45 10.44 9.41
N LEU A 149 -0.29 9.61 10.13
CA LEU A 149 -1.50 8.98 9.61
C LEU A 149 -2.54 10.03 9.21
N ASP A 150 -2.73 11.09 10.02
CA ASP A 150 -3.62 12.18 9.70
C ASP A 150 -3.20 12.93 8.43
N LYS A 151 -1.92 13.29 8.33
CA LYS A 151 -1.38 13.94 7.13
C LYS A 151 -1.60 13.09 5.87
N ALA A 152 -1.36 11.78 5.97
CA ALA A 152 -1.58 10.86 4.85
C ALA A 152 -3.06 10.74 4.47
N GLY A 153 -3.94 10.63 5.48
CA GLY A 153 -5.37 10.44 5.27
C GLY A 153 -6.05 11.60 4.54
N PHE A 154 -5.61 12.84 4.77
CA PHE A 154 -6.11 14.01 4.02
C PHE A 154 -5.58 14.11 2.59
N LEU A 155 -4.49 13.42 2.27
CA LEU A 155 -3.90 13.42 0.92
C LEU A 155 -4.30 12.21 0.09
N ALA A 156 -4.68 11.10 0.73
CA ALA A 156 -5.03 9.85 0.08
C ALA A 156 -6.54 9.64 -0.04
N ASP A 157 -6.94 8.93 -1.07
CA ASP A 157 -8.34 8.50 -1.23
C ASP A 157 -8.63 7.24 -0.40
N ARG A 158 -7.66 6.36 -0.23
CA ARG A 158 -7.73 5.15 0.62
C ARG A 158 -6.45 4.93 1.40
N MET A 159 -6.62 4.44 2.62
CA MET A 159 -5.52 3.92 3.42
C MET A 159 -5.67 2.42 3.66
N SER A 160 -4.55 1.73 3.83
CA SER A 160 -4.55 0.34 4.29
C SER A 160 -3.46 0.10 5.33
N VAL A 161 -3.77 -0.74 6.30
CA VAL A 161 -2.81 -1.27 7.28
C VAL A 161 -2.95 -2.78 7.22
N ASN A 162 -1.91 -3.49 6.83
CA ASN A 162 -1.99 -4.95 6.73
C ASN A 162 -1.99 -5.60 8.11
N ILE A 163 -2.98 -6.46 8.37
CA ILE A 163 -2.99 -7.31 9.56
C ILE A 163 -1.94 -8.43 9.46
N GLU A 164 -1.58 -8.79 8.24
CA GLU A 164 -0.60 -9.80 7.82
C GLU A 164 -0.99 -11.21 8.22
N LEU A 165 -1.07 -11.52 9.51
CA LEU A 165 -1.25 -12.87 10.02
C LEU A 165 -2.41 -12.96 11.00
N PRO A 166 -3.10 -14.12 11.08
CA PRO A 166 -4.34 -14.26 11.84
C PRO A 166 -4.17 -14.11 13.36
N SER A 167 -3.01 -14.46 13.89
CA SER A 167 -2.79 -14.50 15.33
C SER A 167 -1.50 -13.78 15.75
N GLN A 168 -1.44 -13.35 17.02
CA GLN A 168 -0.22 -12.80 17.60
C GLN A 168 0.94 -13.80 17.56
N ARG A 169 0.66 -15.09 17.77
CA ARG A 169 1.66 -16.16 17.71
C ARG A 169 2.27 -16.27 16.31
N SER A 170 1.41 -16.26 15.30
CA SER A 170 1.84 -16.31 13.89
C SER A 170 2.62 -15.07 13.49
N LEU A 171 2.22 -13.89 13.99
CA LEU A 171 2.93 -12.64 13.75
C LEU A 171 4.33 -12.67 14.36
N MET A 172 4.48 -13.13 15.61
CA MET A 172 5.78 -13.28 16.27
C MET A 172 6.70 -14.28 15.55
N LEU A 173 6.11 -15.33 14.97
CA LEU A 173 6.86 -16.36 14.25
C LEU A 173 7.41 -15.85 12.90
N LEU A 174 6.59 -15.13 12.14
CA LEU A 174 6.91 -14.78 10.75
C LEU A 174 7.25 -13.31 10.52
N ALA A 175 6.95 -12.43 11.48
CA ALA A 175 7.23 -10.99 11.40
C ALA A 175 7.60 -10.44 12.79
N PRO A 176 8.74 -10.88 13.38
CA PRO A 176 9.10 -10.58 14.77
C PRO A 176 9.26 -9.08 15.06
N ASP A 177 9.57 -8.28 14.05
CA ASP A 177 9.71 -6.83 14.17
C ASP A 177 8.37 -6.08 14.19
N LYS A 178 7.25 -6.77 13.99
CA LYS A 178 5.90 -6.21 14.05
C LYS A 178 5.18 -6.65 15.32
N SER A 179 4.48 -5.73 15.95
CA SER A 179 3.57 -6.06 17.06
C SER A 179 2.11 -5.92 16.63
N LYS A 180 1.21 -6.67 17.27
CA LYS A 180 -0.21 -6.51 17.04
C LYS A 180 -0.67 -5.07 17.28
N ASN A 181 -0.12 -4.41 18.32
CA ASN A 181 -0.47 -3.03 18.63
C ASN A 181 0.00 -2.05 17.54
N SER A 182 1.21 -2.25 16.98
CA SER A 182 1.70 -1.39 15.89
C SER A 182 0.86 -1.47 14.61
N ILE A 183 -0.02 -2.47 14.49
CA ILE A 183 -0.95 -2.66 13.37
C ILE A 183 -2.36 -2.18 13.73
N ILE A 184 -2.86 -2.62 14.89
CA ILE A 184 -4.25 -2.37 15.30
C ILE A 184 -4.49 -0.92 15.73
N ALA A 185 -3.51 -0.27 16.39
CA ALA A 185 -3.67 1.12 16.81
C ALA A 185 -3.79 2.08 15.60
N PRO A 186 -2.93 2.02 14.56
CA PRO A 186 -3.14 2.77 13.33
C PRO A 186 -4.49 2.48 12.66
N MET A 187 -4.92 1.22 12.62
CA MET A 187 -6.19 0.83 12.01
C MET A 187 -7.38 1.46 12.74
N GLY A 188 -7.35 1.47 14.08
CA GLY A 188 -8.37 2.13 14.91
C GLY A 188 -8.41 3.64 14.69
N HIS A 189 -7.26 4.29 14.74
CA HIS A 189 -7.14 5.73 14.50
C HIS A 189 -7.70 6.13 13.11
N ILE A 190 -7.33 5.41 12.05
CA ILE A 190 -7.84 5.68 10.70
C ILE A 190 -9.37 5.52 10.66
N THR A 191 -9.93 4.52 11.34
CA THR A 191 -11.39 4.32 11.40
C THR A 191 -12.10 5.50 12.07
N GLU A 192 -11.60 5.97 13.21
CA GLU A 192 -12.13 7.15 13.91
C GLU A 192 -12.11 8.37 13.00
N ARG A 193 -10.97 8.65 12.38
CA ARG A 193 -10.81 9.79 11.49
C ARG A 193 -11.72 9.73 10.26
N ILE A 194 -11.92 8.54 9.67
CA ILE A 194 -12.88 8.36 8.58
C ILE A 194 -14.31 8.70 9.06
N SER A 195 -14.70 8.20 10.23
CA SER A 195 -16.04 8.46 10.79
C SER A 195 -16.27 9.94 11.10
N GLU A 196 -15.27 10.63 11.66
CA GLU A 196 -15.34 12.08 11.96
C GLU A 196 -15.50 12.94 10.70
N HIS A 197 -14.99 12.46 9.54
CA HIS A 197 -15.04 13.20 8.28
C HIS A 197 -16.06 12.60 7.29
N GLU A 198 -16.93 11.70 7.74
CA GLU A 198 -17.99 11.12 6.91
C GLU A 198 -18.95 12.22 6.41
N GLY A 199 -19.27 12.20 5.12
CA GLY A 199 -20.11 13.22 4.50
C GLY A 199 -19.40 14.49 4.07
N THR A 200 -18.12 14.66 4.39
CA THR A 200 -17.32 15.81 3.91
C THR A 200 -17.08 15.68 2.40
N ARG A 201 -17.35 16.77 1.65
CA ARG A 201 -17.13 16.76 0.19
C ARG A 201 -15.67 16.46 -0.15
N ARG A 202 -15.47 15.65 -1.18
CA ARG A 202 -14.14 15.34 -1.72
C ARG A 202 -13.38 16.63 -2.03
N GLY A 203 -12.16 16.76 -1.53
CA GLY A 203 -11.29 17.93 -1.72
C GLY A 203 -11.42 19.05 -0.68
N ALA A 204 -12.44 19.05 0.18
CA ALA A 204 -12.63 20.06 1.24
C ALA A 204 -12.43 19.44 2.63
N GLY A 205 -11.23 18.86 2.89
CA GLY A 205 -10.93 18.27 4.18
C GLY A 205 -11.47 16.84 4.38
N SER A 206 -11.78 16.11 3.29
CA SER A 206 -12.18 14.71 3.37
C SER A 206 -10.97 13.83 3.75
N TYR A 207 -11.18 12.92 4.69
CA TYR A 207 -10.16 11.97 5.16
C TYR A 207 -10.42 10.60 4.55
N SER A 208 -9.51 10.14 3.67
CA SER A 208 -9.58 8.81 3.02
C SER A 208 -10.99 8.39 2.58
N PRO A 209 -11.66 9.14 1.70
CA PRO A 209 -13.08 8.98 1.39
C PRO A 209 -13.45 7.63 0.77
N ALA A 210 -12.48 6.88 0.22
CA ALA A 210 -12.68 5.51 -0.24
C ALA A 210 -12.50 4.46 0.88
N GLY A 211 -12.30 4.91 2.12
CA GLY A 211 -12.25 4.07 3.31
C GLY A 211 -10.92 3.36 3.53
N GLN A 212 -10.95 2.40 4.45
CA GLN A 212 -9.81 1.60 4.86
C GLN A 212 -9.93 0.15 4.38
N SER A 213 -8.78 -0.48 4.12
CA SER A 213 -8.67 -1.91 3.83
C SER A 213 -7.51 -2.55 4.57
N THR A 214 -7.49 -3.88 4.61
CA THR A 214 -6.37 -4.67 5.15
C THR A 214 -6.07 -5.85 4.24
N GLN A 215 -5.05 -6.61 4.61
CA GLN A 215 -4.64 -7.83 3.92
C GLN A 215 -4.21 -8.86 4.96
N ILE A 216 -4.58 -10.11 4.75
CA ILE A 216 -4.21 -11.27 5.56
C ILE A 216 -3.52 -12.32 4.68
N ILE A 217 -2.49 -12.97 5.22
CA ILE A 217 -1.80 -14.09 4.58
C ILE A 217 -2.42 -15.38 5.11
N ILE A 218 -2.92 -16.21 4.22
CA ILE A 218 -3.57 -17.49 4.53
C ILE A 218 -2.62 -18.64 4.15
N GLY A 219 -2.58 -19.67 5.01
CA GLY A 219 -1.80 -20.89 4.76
C GLY A 219 -0.32 -20.80 5.10
N ALA A 220 0.18 -19.66 5.61
CA ALA A 220 1.56 -19.52 6.05
C ALA A 220 1.81 -20.07 7.46
N THR A 221 0.77 -20.28 8.23
CA THR A 221 0.78 -20.74 9.63
C THR A 221 -0.39 -21.70 9.88
N PRO A 222 -0.36 -22.52 10.94
CA PRO A 222 -1.41 -23.51 11.23
C PRO A 222 -2.68 -22.90 11.84
N ASP A 223 -2.96 -21.63 11.55
CA ASP A 223 -4.22 -20.98 11.95
C ASP A 223 -5.39 -21.61 11.17
N SER A 224 -6.46 -21.95 11.87
CA SER A 224 -7.62 -22.60 11.27
C SER A 224 -8.51 -21.62 10.51
N ASP A 225 -9.28 -22.12 9.51
CA ASP A 225 -10.25 -21.32 8.75
C ASP A 225 -11.23 -20.59 9.68
N LYS A 226 -11.66 -21.26 10.78
CA LYS A 226 -12.53 -20.64 11.78
C LYS A 226 -11.88 -19.40 12.41
N GLN A 227 -10.59 -19.46 12.76
CA GLN A 227 -9.87 -18.31 13.32
C GLN A 227 -9.74 -17.18 12.29
N ILE A 228 -9.42 -17.52 11.03
CA ILE A 228 -9.27 -16.55 9.93
C ILE A 228 -10.61 -15.86 9.65
N LEU A 229 -11.69 -16.62 9.52
CA LEU A 229 -13.03 -16.06 9.26
C LEU A 229 -13.54 -15.23 10.44
N SER A 230 -13.34 -15.69 11.67
CA SER A 230 -13.72 -14.93 12.87
C SER A 230 -12.94 -13.61 13.00
N LEU A 231 -11.64 -13.64 12.68
CA LEU A 231 -10.83 -12.42 12.64
C LEU A 231 -11.35 -11.47 11.56
N SER A 232 -11.58 -11.96 10.35
CA SER A 232 -12.08 -11.14 9.23
C SER A 232 -13.42 -10.50 9.57
N GLN A 233 -14.35 -11.26 10.14
CA GLN A 233 -15.64 -10.73 10.61
C GLN A 233 -15.44 -9.64 11.67
N GLY A 234 -14.57 -9.88 12.66
CA GLY A 234 -14.24 -8.90 13.70
C GLY A 234 -13.63 -7.61 13.12
N LEU A 235 -12.78 -7.73 12.11
CA LEU A 235 -12.17 -6.59 11.43
C LEU A 235 -13.21 -5.77 10.66
N TYR A 236 -14.10 -6.40 9.90
CA TYR A 236 -15.22 -5.71 9.24
C TYR A 236 -16.11 -4.97 10.24
N ASN A 237 -16.54 -5.64 11.30
CA ASN A 237 -17.45 -5.07 12.28
C ASN A 237 -16.83 -3.91 13.08
N LYS A 238 -15.55 -4.06 13.48
CA LYS A 238 -14.90 -3.09 14.36
C LYS A 238 -14.32 -1.88 13.62
N TYR A 239 -13.80 -2.08 12.42
CA TYR A 239 -13.06 -1.05 11.68
C TYR A 239 -13.74 -0.60 10.39
N SER A 240 -14.97 -1.04 10.14
CA SER A 240 -15.74 -0.68 8.94
C SER A 240 -14.94 -0.83 7.64
N LEU A 241 -14.11 -1.87 7.58
CA LEU A 241 -13.21 -2.08 6.45
C LEU A 241 -14.00 -2.27 5.16
N LYS A 242 -13.49 -1.75 4.07
CA LYS A 242 -14.06 -1.98 2.72
C LYS A 242 -13.59 -3.29 2.12
N ARG A 243 -12.46 -3.84 2.63
CA ARG A 243 -11.88 -5.12 2.18
C ARG A 243 -10.95 -5.69 3.26
N VAL A 244 -11.02 -7.00 3.46
CA VAL A 244 -10.05 -7.84 4.15
C VAL A 244 -9.45 -8.81 3.15
#